data_f2bb78d1271398fa6cd3b2d8ec6e8e6c
#
_entry.id   f2bb78d1271398fa6cd3b2d8ec6e8e6c
#
_cell.length_a   1.000
_cell.length_b   1.000
_cell.length_c   1.000
_cell.angle_alpha   90.00
_cell.angle_beta   90.00
_cell.angle_gamma   90.00
#
_symmetry.space_group_name_H-M   'P 1'
#
loop_
_entity.id
_entity.type
_entity.pdbx_description
1 polymer ?
#
loop_
_entity_poly.entity_id
_entity_poly.type
_entity_poly.pdbx_seq_one_letter_code
_entity_poly.pdbx_strand_id
1 'polypeptide(L)'
;MARKARVAVVKAAERPAEPVAAGSAATVPPAVEAPAPHPHQAMDRAVRAVIAPFTGGVSPHAYFAAWADWAMHLSRSPGRQLELAERAVVDGMKVAAHAQRLALGEKPVPPFSPKPYDQRFAHPLWAGAPFAAMAQGFLAVQDWWDAATDRLRGVRPQDADRMQFMARQMLDTVSPSNFVPTNPEILEATLKSGGRNLVEGASHLADDLVRTWTQEHRPPXPYWRLGEDLACTPGEVVYRNALFELIQYRPSTEKVQAEPVLIVPTWIMKYYILDLSPENSMVRWLVAQGFTVFMISWCNPGADKAELALEDYRKDGVMAAINAVSAIVPGRKIHATGYCLGGTMLAISAATMARDGDDRLASVTLLAAQVDFTEAGELLLFLDESQVAFLEDMMWEQGYLDRPQMARAFATIRAEDLIWTRAVRRYLLGRDDMPTDXGVWNADTTRMXLRRMHSEYLRSLFLENRLTGGRFAVEGKVIALTDISVPLFVVGTETDHIAPWRSVYKTRLFTDTDLTFVLVKGGHNGGIVSEPGHRGRHYRLGQXAAGAMYVGPDAWFAETAPVAGSWWQPWGDWLAGQSSGLVAPPETGAATRGYPVLEPAPGSYVHQA
;
A
#
# COMPACT_ATOMS: atom_id res chain seq x y z
N MET A 1 0.21 3.72 2.44
CA MET A 1 -0.98 3.72 2.87
C MET A 1 -1.77 2.61 2.51
N ALA A 2 -2.16 2.48 1.35
CA ALA A 2 -2.94 1.36 1.02
C ALA A 2 -2.37 0.14 1.59
N ARG A 3 -1.08 0.13 1.71
CA ARG A 3 -0.52 -1.00 2.12
C ARG A 3 -0.92 -1.42 3.42
N LYS A 4 -1.15 -0.62 4.27
CA LYS A 4 -1.45 -1.02 5.51
C LYS A 4 -2.55 -1.83 5.53
N ALA A 5 -3.39 -1.61 4.74
CA ALA A 5 -4.56 -2.29 4.81
C ALA A 5 -4.30 -3.70 4.58
N ARG A 6 -3.28 -3.98 3.91
CA ARG A 6 -3.09 -5.32 3.61
C ARG A 6 -2.75 -6.12 4.78
N VAL A 7 -2.33 -5.46 5.76
CA VAL A 7 -1.92 -6.23 6.89
C VAL A 7 -3.13 -6.65 7.67
N ALA A 8 -4.14 -6.00 7.47
CA ALA A 8 -5.27 -6.30 8.28
C ALA A 8 -5.98 -7.45 7.74
N VAL A 9 -5.94 -8.47 8.23
CA VAL A 9 -6.58 -9.52 7.80
C VAL A 9 -7.76 -9.92 8.32
N VAL A 10 -8.40 -10.64 7.99
CA VAL A 10 -9.52 -11.07 8.22
C VAL A 10 -10.10 -12.26 8.45
N LYS A 11 -11.03 -12.51 8.76
CA LYS A 11 -11.63 -13.58 9.10
C LYS A 11 -12.55 -14.07 8.22
N ALA A 12 -12.51 -15.06 8.02
CA ALA A 12 -13.30 -15.65 7.10
C ALA A 12 -14.67 -15.77 7.53
N ALA A 13 -15.37 -15.78 6.67
CA ALA A 13 -16.73 -15.82 6.94
C ALA A 13 -17.00 -17.14 7.41
N GLU A 14 -17.71 -17.24 8.25
CA GLU A 14 -17.95 -18.43 8.71
C GLU A 14 -18.86 -19.02 7.83
N ARG A 15 -19.55 -18.55 7.03
CA ARG A 15 -20.40 -19.18 6.29
C ARG A 15 -20.25 -18.81 4.97
N PRO A 16 -20.49 -19.57 4.18
CA PRO A 16 -20.31 -19.40 2.87
C PRO A 16 -21.10 -18.36 2.33
N ALA A 17 -20.70 -18.08 1.41
CA ALA A 17 -21.26 -17.03 0.87
C ALA A 17 -22.49 -17.29 0.40
N GLU A 18 -23.13 -16.74 0.39
CA GLU A 18 -24.24 -16.90 0.02
C GLU A 18 -24.22 -16.74 -1.25
N PRO A 19 -24.64 -17.11 -1.66
CA PRO A 19 -24.91 -17.21 -2.93
C PRO A 19 -24.52 -16.20 -3.69
N VAL A 20 -24.24 -15.52 -3.25
CA VAL A 20 -23.96 -14.47 -3.80
C VAL A 20 -23.61 -14.69 -4.90
N ALA A 21 -23.22 -14.88 -4.79
CA ALA A 21 -22.76 -14.85 -5.77
C ALA A 21 -22.57 -16.12 -6.05
N ALA A 22 -23.42 -16.50 -6.61
CA ALA A 22 -23.30 -17.74 -7.01
C ALA A 22 -21.95 -17.88 -7.48
N GLY A 23 -21.48 -16.99 -8.11
CA GLY A 23 -20.26 -17.26 -8.66
C GLY A 23 -19.19 -17.23 -7.69
N SER A 24 -19.30 -16.44 -6.78
CA SER A 24 -18.21 -16.34 -5.93
C SER A 24 -18.06 -17.59 -5.15
N ALA A 25 -19.08 -18.27 -4.99
CA ALA A 25 -18.96 -19.45 -4.18
C ALA A 25 -17.88 -20.32 -4.74
N ALA A 26 -17.69 -20.29 -5.99
CA ALA A 26 -16.74 -21.17 -6.51
C ALA A 26 -15.44 -20.46 -6.60
N THR A 27 -15.44 -19.24 -6.40
CA THR A 27 -14.25 -18.51 -6.61
C THR A 27 -13.34 -18.75 -5.48
N VAL A 28 -13.81 -18.72 -4.34
CA VAL A 28 -12.98 -18.86 -3.22
C VAL A 28 -13.51 -20.09 -2.55
N PRO A 29 -12.66 -20.92 -2.22
CA PRO A 29 -13.06 -22.14 -1.62
C PRO A 29 -13.71 -21.64 -0.42
N PRO A 30 -14.76 -22.08 -0.13
CA PRO A 30 -15.49 -21.60 0.92
C PRO A 30 -14.61 -21.72 2.06
N ALA A 31 -14.53 -20.77 2.67
CA ALA A 31 -13.81 -20.78 3.80
C ALA A 31 -14.51 -21.89 4.39
N VAL A 32 -13.85 -22.73 4.83
CA VAL A 32 -14.42 -23.82 5.39
C VAL A 32 -15.39 -23.27 6.35
N GLU A 33 -16.56 -23.67 6.27
CA GLU A 33 -17.46 -23.14 7.12
C GLU A 33 -17.07 -23.55 8.44
N ALA A 34 -16.68 -22.74 9.26
CA ALA A 34 -16.31 -23.06 10.58
C ALA A 34 -17.52 -23.67 11.28
N PRO A 35 -17.33 -24.72 12.00
CA PRO A 35 -18.43 -25.25 12.79
C PRO A 35 -18.85 -24.22 13.83
N ALA A 36 -20.04 -24.35 14.32
CA ALA A 36 -20.52 -23.42 15.33
C ALA A 36 -19.52 -23.39 16.46
N PRO A 37 -19.16 -22.21 16.93
CA PRO A 37 -18.13 -22.11 17.93
C PRO A 37 -18.51 -22.80 19.22
N HIS A 38 -17.61 -23.57 19.72
CA HIS A 38 -17.77 -24.17 21.03
C HIS A 38 -17.48 -23.04 22.05
N PRO A 39 -18.05 -23.08 23.23
CA PRO A 39 -17.75 -22.06 24.24
C PRO A 39 -16.24 -21.92 24.50
N HIS A 40 -15.52 -23.02 24.45
CA HIS A 40 -14.08 -22.93 24.67
C HIS A 40 -13.39 -22.19 23.54
N GLN A 41 -13.89 -22.31 22.32
CA GLN A 41 -13.32 -21.57 21.20
C GLN A 41 -13.56 -20.07 21.36
N ALA A 42 -14.73 -19.70 21.86
CA ALA A 42 -15.00 -18.28 22.10
C ALA A 42 -14.04 -17.72 23.13
N MET A 43 -13.73 -18.51 24.18
CA MET A 43 -12.78 -18.07 25.18
C MET A 43 -11.39 -17.89 24.55
N ASP A 44 -10.98 -18.84 23.70
CA ASP A 44 -9.67 -18.75 23.04
C ASP A 44 -9.59 -17.52 22.15
N ARG A 45 -10.66 -17.22 21.43
CA ARG A 45 -10.67 -16.03 20.59
C ARG A 45 -10.57 -14.75 21.40
N ALA A 46 -11.27 -14.70 22.55
CA ALA A 46 -11.21 -13.54 23.40
C ALA A 46 -9.81 -13.31 23.93
N VAL A 47 -9.13 -14.39 24.34
CA VAL A 47 -7.77 -14.28 24.85
C VAL A 47 -6.84 -13.78 23.75
N ARG A 48 -6.95 -14.34 22.54
CA ARG A 48 -6.09 -13.92 21.45
C ARG A 48 -6.34 -12.45 21.08
N ALA A 49 -7.60 -12.03 21.13
CA ALA A 49 -7.93 -10.64 20.83
C ALA A 49 -7.31 -9.69 21.85
N VAL A 50 -7.24 -10.12 23.11
CA VAL A 50 -6.61 -9.30 24.14
C VAL A 50 -5.11 -9.21 23.91
N ILE A 51 -4.48 -10.29 23.48
CA ILE A 51 -3.04 -10.31 23.26
C ILE A 51 -2.62 -9.52 22.04
N ALA A 52 -3.46 -9.48 21.01
CA ALA A 52 -3.08 -8.90 19.72
C ALA A 52 -2.46 -7.50 19.79
N PRO A 53 -3.00 -6.57 20.56
CA PRO A 53 -2.39 -5.24 20.60
C PRO A 53 -0.96 -5.22 21.11
N PHE A 54 -0.58 -6.21 21.91
CA PHE A 54 0.76 -6.22 22.48
C PHE A 54 1.81 -6.77 21.52
N THR A 55 1.39 -7.41 20.44
CA THR A 55 2.33 -7.98 19.48
C THR A 55 2.28 -7.26 18.13
N GLY A 56 1.59 -6.13 18.07
CA GLY A 56 1.49 -5.39 16.81
C GLY A 56 0.71 -6.13 15.75
N GLY A 57 -0.12 -7.07 16.16
CA GLY A 57 -0.91 -7.83 15.21
C GLY A 57 -0.21 -9.07 14.67
N VAL A 58 1.03 -9.34 15.09
CA VAL A 58 1.72 -10.55 14.67
C VAL A 58 1.54 -11.60 15.76
N SER A 59 1.21 -12.81 15.35
CA SER A 59 0.94 -13.85 16.33
C SER A 59 2.22 -14.21 17.10
N PRO A 60 2.14 -14.41 18.40
CA PRO A 60 3.32 -14.85 19.15
C PRO A 60 3.93 -16.14 18.63
N HIS A 61 3.09 -17.02 18.11
CA HIS A 61 3.57 -18.26 17.52
C HIS A 61 4.47 -17.99 16.32
N ALA A 62 4.08 -17.02 15.46
CA ALA A 62 4.87 -16.71 14.28
C ALA A 62 6.25 -16.19 14.67
N TYR A 63 6.32 -15.34 15.68
CA TYR A 63 7.61 -14.83 16.14
C TYR A 63 8.45 -15.96 16.71
N PHE A 64 7.87 -16.78 17.56
CA PHE A 64 8.64 -17.86 18.17
C PHE A 64 9.12 -18.86 17.12
N ALA A 65 8.25 -19.21 16.18
CA ALA A 65 8.62 -20.19 15.16
C ALA A 65 9.76 -19.67 14.29
N ALA A 66 9.74 -18.38 13.95
CA ALA A 66 10.81 -17.81 13.13
C ALA A 66 12.14 -17.82 13.89
N TRP A 67 12.11 -17.42 15.16
CA TRP A 67 13.31 -17.43 15.96
C TRP A 67 13.86 -18.85 16.13
N ALA A 68 12.98 -19.80 16.43
CA ALA A 68 13.43 -21.16 16.66
C ALA A 68 14.02 -21.78 15.39
N ASP A 69 13.40 -21.52 14.25
CA ASP A 69 13.90 -22.06 12.99
C ASP A 69 15.29 -21.50 12.70
N TRP A 70 15.45 -20.20 12.84
CA TRP A 70 16.74 -19.56 12.58
C TRP A 70 17.79 -20.03 13.59
N ALA A 71 17.49 -19.98 14.88
CA ALA A 71 18.48 -20.28 15.91
C ALA A 71 18.92 -21.74 15.84
N MET A 72 17.97 -22.65 15.59
CA MET A 72 18.31 -24.05 15.54
C MET A 72 19.22 -24.36 14.38
N HIS A 73 18.94 -23.80 13.21
CA HIS A 73 19.79 -24.08 12.06
C HIS A 73 21.15 -23.40 12.18
N LEU A 74 21.19 -22.19 12.77
CA LEU A 74 22.47 -21.54 12.97
C LEU A 74 23.31 -22.32 13.97
N SER A 75 22.70 -22.89 15.00
CA SER A 75 23.44 -23.65 15.99
C SER A 75 24.11 -24.90 15.40
N ARG A 76 23.60 -25.35 14.27
CA ARG A 76 24.17 -26.52 13.60
C ARG A 76 25.09 -26.14 12.44
N SER A 77 25.43 -24.89 12.30
CA SER A 77 26.22 -24.42 11.18
C SER A 77 27.48 -23.71 11.70
N PRO A 78 28.47 -24.48 12.16
CA PRO A 78 29.66 -23.84 12.74
C PRO A 78 30.42 -22.97 11.75
N GLY A 79 30.42 -23.34 10.47
CA GLY A 79 31.07 -22.49 9.47
C GLY A 79 30.40 -21.14 9.35
N ARG A 80 29.07 -21.15 9.37
CA ARG A 80 28.33 -19.89 9.31
C ARG A 80 28.57 -19.05 10.57
N GLN A 81 28.67 -19.73 11.72
CA GLN A 81 28.96 -19.00 12.95
C GLN A 81 30.32 -18.31 12.86
N LEU A 82 31.34 -19.01 12.33
CA LEU A 82 32.65 -18.41 12.16
C LEU A 82 32.62 -17.26 11.16
N GLU A 83 31.87 -17.43 10.08
CA GLU A 83 31.75 -16.39 9.08
C GLU A 83 31.13 -15.13 9.68
N LEU A 84 30.10 -15.30 10.51
CA LEU A 84 29.45 -14.17 11.15
C LEU A 84 30.35 -13.50 12.19
N ALA A 85 31.13 -14.31 12.92
CA ALA A 85 32.08 -13.73 13.87
C ALA A 85 33.15 -12.93 13.14
N GLU A 86 33.65 -13.44 12.04
CA GLU A 86 34.65 -12.74 11.23
C GLU A 86 34.06 -11.46 10.68
N ARG A 87 32.83 -11.51 10.22
CA ARG A 87 32.17 -10.32 9.69
C ARG A 87 32.05 -9.24 10.78
N ALA A 88 31.71 -9.65 12.00
CA ALA A 88 31.61 -8.68 13.10
C ALA A 88 32.94 -7.98 13.35
N VAL A 89 34.03 -8.76 13.34
CA VAL A 89 35.36 -8.20 13.55
C VAL A 89 35.74 -7.24 12.42
N VAL A 90 35.53 -7.67 11.17
CA VAL A 90 35.89 -6.83 10.03
C VAL A 90 35.07 -5.55 10.01
N ASP A 91 33.76 -5.66 10.27
CA ASP A 91 32.90 -4.48 10.28
C ASP A 91 33.28 -3.53 11.40
N GLY A 92 33.61 -4.08 12.58
CA GLY A 92 34.10 -3.24 13.68
C GLY A 92 35.38 -2.51 13.32
N MET A 93 36.28 -3.18 12.60
CA MET A 93 37.51 -2.55 12.17
C MET A 93 37.25 -1.43 11.16
N LYS A 94 36.27 -1.63 10.27
CA LYS A 94 35.91 -0.58 9.32
C LYS A 94 35.37 0.66 10.03
N VAL A 95 34.54 0.45 11.05
CA VAL A 95 33.96 1.56 11.81
C VAL A 95 35.09 2.30 12.55
N ALA A 96 36.00 1.54 13.18
CA ALA A 96 37.09 2.15 13.92
C ALA A 96 38.05 2.93 12.99
N ALA A 97 38.33 2.38 11.82
CA ALA A 97 39.21 3.07 10.87
C ALA A 97 38.57 4.36 10.38
N HIS A 98 37.29 4.35 10.14
CA HIS A 98 36.56 5.55 9.70
C HIS A 98 36.62 6.62 10.80
N ALA A 99 36.39 6.21 12.06
CA ALA A 99 36.45 7.16 13.17
C ALA A 99 37.84 7.76 13.33
N GLN A 100 38.88 6.93 13.14
CA GLN A 100 40.23 7.41 13.27
C GLN A 100 40.56 8.43 12.19
N ARG A 101 40.15 8.16 10.96
CA ARG A 101 40.41 9.09 9.86
C ARG A 101 39.69 10.41 10.06
N LEU A 102 38.48 10.36 10.60
CA LEU A 102 37.74 11.58 10.92
C LEU A 102 38.49 12.36 12.00
N ALA A 103 39.05 11.66 13.00
CA ALA A 103 39.76 12.33 14.07
C ALA A 103 41.04 12.99 13.55
N LEU A 104 41.58 12.47 12.45
CA LEU A 104 42.78 13.07 11.83
C LEU A 104 42.43 14.20 10.87
N GLY A 105 41.17 14.59 10.82
CA GLY A 105 40.77 15.70 9.97
C GLY A 105 40.42 15.36 8.54
N GLU A 106 40.47 14.08 8.19
CA GLU A 106 40.11 13.65 6.85
C GLU A 106 38.62 13.57 6.69
N LYS A 107 38.16 13.43 5.46
CA LYS A 107 36.75 13.25 5.16
C LYS A 107 36.56 11.93 4.43
N PRO A 108 36.71 10.82 5.13
CA PRO A 108 36.62 9.51 4.49
C PRO A 108 35.20 9.17 4.09
N VAL A 109 35.08 8.28 3.10
CA VAL A 109 33.76 7.77 2.72
C VAL A 109 33.28 6.83 3.82
N PRO A 110 32.06 7.00 4.32
CA PRO A 110 31.56 6.12 5.37
C PRO A 110 31.48 4.68 4.88
N PRO A 111 31.92 3.71 5.68
CA PRO A 111 31.88 2.32 5.22
C PRO A 111 30.50 1.70 5.14
N PHE A 112 29.51 2.25 5.84
CA PHE A 112 28.15 1.72 5.79
C PHE A 112 27.18 2.82 5.42
N SER A 113 26.23 2.49 4.55
CA SER A 113 25.21 3.45 4.11
C SER A 113 23.85 3.05 4.65
N PRO A 114 23.04 3.99 5.07
CA PRO A 114 21.68 3.65 5.46
C PRO A 114 20.87 3.19 4.25
N LYS A 115 19.80 2.46 4.50
CA LYS A 115 18.89 2.08 3.42
C LYS A 115 18.34 3.37 2.79
N PRO A 116 17.97 3.32 1.51
CA PRO A 116 17.55 4.56 0.82
C PRO A 116 16.40 5.29 1.49
N TYR A 117 15.53 4.57 2.18
CA TYR A 117 14.38 5.19 2.83
C TYR A 117 14.69 5.68 4.25
N ASP A 118 15.88 5.36 4.76
CA ASP A 118 16.20 5.62 6.17
C ASP A 118 16.82 7.01 6.29
N GLN A 119 16.13 7.93 6.92
CA GLN A 119 16.55 9.31 7.07
C GLN A 119 17.06 9.63 8.46
N ARG A 120 17.23 8.63 9.32
CA ARG A 120 17.62 8.90 10.70
C ARG A 120 18.93 9.63 10.86
N PHE A 121 19.87 9.36 9.96
CA PHE A 121 21.21 9.94 10.06
C PHE A 121 21.47 10.93 8.93
N ALA A 122 20.42 11.50 8.35
CA ALA A 122 20.56 12.38 7.20
C ALA A 122 21.06 13.77 7.58
N HIS A 123 20.82 14.21 8.81
CA HIS A 123 21.23 15.56 9.21
C HIS A 123 22.77 15.67 9.16
N PRO A 124 23.30 16.78 8.64
CA PRO A 124 24.75 16.89 8.49
C PRO A 124 25.57 16.70 9.75
N LEU A 125 25.02 17.00 10.92
CA LEU A 125 25.77 16.85 12.16
C LEU A 125 26.15 15.40 12.45
N TRP A 126 25.48 14.43 11.83
CA TRP A 126 25.85 13.04 12.00
C TRP A 126 27.19 12.69 11.35
N ALA A 127 27.68 13.54 10.47
CA ALA A 127 28.96 13.24 9.81
C ALA A 127 30.16 13.52 10.69
N GLY A 128 29.98 14.22 11.81
CA GLY A 128 31.09 14.60 12.67
C GLY A 128 31.27 13.67 13.86
N ALA A 129 32.48 13.66 14.40
CA ALA A 129 32.78 12.86 15.58
C ALA A 129 32.10 13.47 16.81
N PRO A 130 31.66 12.68 17.75
CA PRO A 130 31.69 11.22 17.82
C PRO A 130 30.44 10.58 17.20
N PHE A 131 29.54 11.40 16.69
CA PHE A 131 28.24 10.90 16.23
C PHE A 131 28.36 10.03 14.99
N ALA A 132 29.34 10.31 14.14
CA ALA A 132 29.54 9.48 12.97
C ALA A 132 29.87 8.04 13.37
N ALA A 133 30.68 7.86 14.42
CA ALA A 133 31.01 6.52 14.88
C ALA A 133 29.78 5.80 15.42
N MET A 134 28.90 6.54 16.11
CA MET A 134 27.67 5.93 16.62
C MET A 134 26.76 5.51 15.49
N ALA A 135 26.59 6.36 14.48
CA ALA A 135 25.74 6.03 13.35
C ALA A 135 26.31 4.85 12.57
N GLN A 136 27.63 4.86 12.33
CA GLN A 136 28.26 3.79 11.58
C GLN A 136 28.23 2.48 12.35
N GLY A 137 28.39 2.53 13.67
CA GLY A 137 28.28 1.34 14.50
C GLY A 137 26.91 0.74 14.43
N PHE A 138 25.88 1.58 14.49
CA PHE A 138 24.51 1.10 14.40
C PHE A 138 24.26 0.46 13.03
N LEU A 139 24.70 1.11 11.97
CA LEU A 139 24.51 0.58 10.63
C LEU A 139 25.29 -0.72 10.42
N ALA A 140 26.46 -0.84 11.05
CA ALA A 140 27.23 -2.07 10.97
C ALA A 140 26.49 -3.22 11.65
N VAL A 141 25.87 -2.96 12.82
CA VAL A 141 25.12 -3.99 13.52
C VAL A 141 23.90 -4.38 12.70
N GLN A 142 23.26 -3.40 12.08
CA GLN A 142 22.12 -3.68 11.23
C GLN A 142 22.52 -4.55 10.03
N ASP A 143 23.66 -4.21 9.43
CA ASP A 143 24.20 -4.98 8.31
C ASP A 143 24.53 -6.41 8.75
N TRP A 144 25.09 -6.56 9.95
CA TRP A 144 25.41 -7.88 10.48
C TRP A 144 24.17 -8.75 10.64
N TRP A 145 23.09 -8.16 11.18
CA TRP A 145 21.85 -8.91 11.34
C TRP A 145 21.23 -9.26 10.01
N ASP A 146 21.34 -8.37 9.02
CA ASP A 146 20.86 -8.71 7.69
C ASP A 146 21.61 -9.93 7.16
N ALA A 147 22.93 -9.98 7.36
CA ALA A 147 23.71 -11.11 6.92
C ALA A 147 23.37 -12.38 7.72
N ALA A 148 23.19 -12.23 9.03
CA ALA A 148 22.92 -13.38 9.90
C ALA A 148 21.59 -14.05 9.58
N THR A 149 20.64 -13.27 9.04
CA THR A 149 19.32 -13.79 8.75
C THR A 149 19.12 -14.07 7.27
N ASP A 150 20.18 -13.89 6.44
CA ASP A 150 20.04 -14.14 5.02
C ASP A 150 20.37 -15.57 4.70
N ARG A 151 19.45 -16.23 4.03
CA ARG A 151 19.68 -17.52 3.39
C ARG A 151 20.45 -18.57 4.18
N LEU A 152 20.15 -18.77 5.44
CA LEU A 152 20.75 -19.85 6.20
C LEU A 152 20.14 -21.17 5.73
N ARG A 153 21.00 -22.14 5.43
CA ARG A 153 20.55 -23.39 4.87
C ARG A 153 19.59 -24.08 5.83
N GLY A 154 18.49 -24.52 5.31
CA GLY A 154 17.48 -25.23 6.09
C GLY A 154 16.39 -24.36 6.68
N VAL A 155 16.62 -23.07 6.80
CA VAL A 155 15.62 -22.19 7.36
C VAL A 155 14.60 -21.85 6.28
N ARG A 156 13.32 -21.89 6.61
CA ARG A 156 12.29 -21.51 5.67
C ARG A 156 12.44 -20.03 5.34
N PRO A 157 12.35 -19.66 4.06
CA PRO A 157 12.54 -18.25 3.70
C PRO A 157 11.67 -17.29 4.46
N GLN A 158 10.42 -17.66 4.74
CA GLN A 158 9.53 -16.78 5.47
C GLN A 158 10.00 -16.58 6.90
N ASP A 159 10.54 -17.63 7.53
CA ASP A 159 11.07 -17.50 8.88
C ASP A 159 12.34 -16.66 8.90
N ALA A 160 13.19 -16.78 7.87
CA ALA A 160 14.38 -15.94 7.79
C ALA A 160 13.97 -14.46 7.68
N ASP A 161 12.98 -14.17 6.86
CA ASP A 161 12.51 -12.80 6.68
C ASP A 161 11.89 -12.27 7.98
N ARG A 162 11.12 -13.13 8.67
CA ARG A 162 10.54 -12.72 9.95
C ARG A 162 11.61 -12.44 11.00
N MET A 163 12.65 -13.29 11.04
CA MET A 163 13.72 -13.06 12.00
C MET A 163 14.46 -11.77 11.70
N GLN A 164 14.69 -11.48 10.42
CA GLN A 164 15.33 -10.24 10.03
C GLN A 164 14.47 -9.05 10.46
N PHE A 165 13.15 -9.15 10.24
CA PHE A 165 12.22 -8.11 10.63
C PHE A 165 12.24 -7.89 12.14
N MET A 166 12.23 -8.98 12.92
CA MET A 166 12.28 -8.89 14.38
C MET A 166 13.56 -8.20 14.83
N ALA A 167 14.70 -8.58 14.24
CA ALA A 167 15.96 -7.96 14.61
C ALA A 167 15.95 -6.47 14.30
N ARG A 168 15.37 -6.10 13.16
CA ARG A 168 15.27 -4.70 12.78
C ARG A 168 14.40 -3.93 13.78
N GLN A 169 13.28 -4.53 14.18
CA GLN A 169 12.40 -3.88 15.15
C GLN A 169 13.12 -3.63 16.48
N MET A 170 13.88 -4.61 16.93
CA MET A 170 14.62 -4.46 18.18
C MET A 170 15.71 -3.41 18.06
N LEU A 171 16.43 -3.39 16.93
CA LEU A 171 17.47 -2.41 16.71
C LEU A 171 16.92 -1.00 16.64
N ASP A 172 15.74 -0.84 16.03
CA ASP A 172 15.14 0.49 15.92
C ASP A 172 14.90 1.10 17.29
N THR A 173 14.61 0.30 18.31
CA THR A 173 14.36 0.84 19.64
C THR A 173 15.62 1.41 20.27
N VAL A 174 16.79 0.92 19.87
CA VAL A 174 18.06 1.38 20.50
C VAL A 174 18.91 2.22 19.58
N SER A 175 18.34 2.71 18.48
CA SER A 175 19.09 3.56 17.58
C SER A 175 19.61 4.79 18.32
N PRO A 176 20.85 5.22 18.09
CA PRO A 176 21.33 6.42 18.76
C PRO A 176 20.54 7.67 18.40
N SER A 177 19.80 7.63 17.30
CA SER A 177 18.98 8.79 16.93
C SER A 177 17.78 8.99 17.85
N ASN A 178 17.45 8.03 18.70
CA ASN A 178 16.28 8.12 19.55
C ASN A 178 16.51 8.83 20.90
N PHE A 179 17.76 9.16 21.21
CA PHE A 179 18.09 9.65 22.54
C PHE A 179 18.79 10.99 22.51
N VAL A 180 18.46 11.85 23.46
CA VAL A 180 19.01 13.20 23.50
C VAL A 180 20.55 13.20 23.50
N PRO A 181 21.22 12.43 24.37
CA PRO A 181 22.70 12.55 24.43
C PRO A 181 23.42 12.05 23.20
N THR A 182 22.79 11.19 22.40
CA THR A 182 23.47 10.57 21.26
C THR A 182 22.97 11.07 19.92
N ASN A 183 22.05 12.01 19.91
CA ASN A 183 21.54 12.56 18.64
C ASN A 183 22.01 14.00 18.52
N PRO A 184 22.91 14.29 17.58
CA PRO A 184 23.48 15.65 17.50
C PRO A 184 22.46 16.70 17.09
N GLU A 185 21.44 16.34 16.33
CA GLU A 185 20.43 17.31 15.95
C GLU A 185 19.61 17.73 17.19
N ILE A 186 19.28 16.76 18.05
CA ILE A 186 18.55 17.07 19.27
C ILE A 186 19.43 17.91 20.19
N LEU A 187 20.71 17.55 20.33
CA LEU A 187 21.61 18.31 21.17
C LEU A 187 21.74 19.75 20.70
N GLU A 188 21.87 19.96 19.39
CA GLU A 188 21.99 21.31 18.86
C GLU A 188 20.70 22.09 19.13
N ALA A 189 19.55 21.48 18.88
CA ALA A 189 18.29 22.14 19.11
C ALA A 189 18.10 22.50 20.59
N THR A 190 18.55 21.61 21.47
CA THR A 190 18.41 21.84 22.90
C THR A 190 19.31 23.01 23.35
N LEU A 191 20.52 23.04 22.84
CA LEU A 191 21.42 24.15 23.20
C LEU A 191 20.92 25.47 22.63
N LYS A 192 20.44 25.47 21.40
CA LYS A 192 20.00 26.72 20.79
C LYS A 192 18.73 27.26 21.40
N SER A 193 17.85 26.40 21.84
CA SER A 193 16.55 26.86 22.36
C SER A 193 16.52 26.93 23.88
N GLY A 194 17.63 26.60 24.54
CA GLY A 194 17.62 26.59 26.01
C GLY A 194 16.72 25.52 26.58
N GLY A 195 16.54 24.43 25.85
CA GLY A 195 15.71 23.34 26.32
C GLY A 195 14.24 23.44 25.94
N ARG A 196 13.85 24.49 25.21
CA ARG A 196 12.46 24.66 24.86
C ARG A 196 11.93 23.50 24.00
N ASN A 197 12.80 22.97 23.13
CA ASN A 197 12.36 21.85 22.30
C ASN A 197 11.91 20.65 23.13
N LEU A 198 12.58 20.41 24.26
CA LEU A 198 12.19 19.28 25.11
C LEU A 198 10.92 19.58 25.87
N VAL A 199 10.71 20.83 26.27
CA VAL A 199 9.47 21.21 26.96
C VAL A 199 8.29 21.10 25.99
N GLU A 200 8.45 21.61 24.79
CA GLU A 200 7.39 21.53 23.79
C GLU A 200 7.15 20.07 23.40
N GLY A 201 8.21 19.28 23.31
CA GLY A 201 8.06 17.88 23.01
C GLY A 201 7.30 17.12 24.08
N ALA A 202 7.57 17.44 25.33
CA ALA A 202 6.85 16.82 26.45
C ALA A 202 5.37 17.19 26.39
N SER A 203 5.08 18.43 26.01
CA SER A 203 3.69 18.87 25.85
C SER A 203 3.00 18.09 24.74
N HIS A 204 3.70 17.88 23.62
CA HIS A 204 3.14 17.10 22.52
C HIS A 204 2.88 15.66 22.95
N LEU A 205 3.80 15.09 23.72
CA LEU A 205 3.64 13.72 24.19
C LEU A 205 2.42 13.60 25.10
N ALA A 206 2.28 14.56 26.03
CA ALA A 206 1.13 14.53 26.93
C ALA A 206 -0.17 14.64 26.15
N ASP A 207 -0.21 15.53 25.15
CA ASP A 207 -1.40 15.69 24.32
C ASP A 207 -1.74 14.41 23.57
N ASP A 208 -0.72 13.76 23.01
CA ASP A 208 -0.93 12.54 22.27
C ASP A 208 -1.40 11.40 23.17
N LEU A 209 -0.86 11.32 24.41
CA LEU A 209 -1.29 10.29 25.33
C LEU A 209 -2.74 10.50 25.75
N VAL A 210 -3.14 11.75 25.97
CA VAL A 210 -4.53 12.02 26.30
C VAL A 210 -5.44 11.64 25.14
N ARG A 211 -5.06 11.97 23.92
CA ARG A 211 -5.88 11.62 22.76
C ARG A 211 -6.00 10.12 22.61
N THR A 212 -4.90 9.40 22.81
CA THR A 212 -4.93 7.95 22.71
C THR A 212 -5.84 7.36 23.79
N TRP A 213 -5.73 7.88 25.01
CA TRP A 213 -6.51 7.36 26.11
C TRP A 213 -8.01 7.61 25.89
N THR A 214 -8.37 8.78 25.37
CA THR A 214 -9.77 9.09 25.13
C THR A 214 -10.26 8.62 23.78
N GLN A 215 -9.36 8.11 22.95
CA GLN A 215 -9.66 7.67 21.60
C GLN A 215 -10.27 8.79 20.76
N GLU A 216 -9.81 10.00 21.02
CA GLU A 216 -10.33 11.14 20.29
C GLU A 216 -9.78 11.14 18.89
N HIS A 217 -10.65 11.32 17.92
CA HIS A 217 -10.22 11.41 16.53
C HIS A 217 -10.02 12.89 16.21
N ARG A 218 -8.82 13.23 15.75
CA ARG A 218 -8.52 14.62 15.42
C ARG A 218 -9.08 14.92 14.03
N PRO A 219 -9.95 15.91 13.90
CA PRO A 219 -10.45 16.27 12.58
C PRO A 219 -9.33 16.92 11.77
N PRO A 220 -9.49 16.92 10.46
CA PRO A 220 -8.50 17.62 9.63
C PRO A 220 -8.40 19.08 10.03
N UNK A 221 -7.22 19.48 10.01
CA UNK A 221 -7.00 20.67 10.32
C UNK A 221 -7.85 21.50 9.55
N PRO A 222 -8.00 22.63 10.02
CA PRO A 222 -8.92 23.58 9.36
C PRO A 222 -8.44 24.02 8.00
N TYR A 223 -7.17 23.81 7.71
CA TYR A 223 -6.64 24.21 6.41
C TYR A 223 -6.98 23.20 5.33
N TRP A 224 -7.43 22.02 5.70
CA TRP A 224 -7.65 20.95 4.72
C TRP A 224 -9.08 20.47 4.82
N ARG A 225 -9.99 21.16 4.14
CA ARG A 225 -11.40 20.80 4.19
C ARG A 225 -11.79 20.00 2.96
N LEU A 226 -12.44 18.87 3.19
CA LEU A 226 -12.88 18.02 2.08
C LEU A 226 -13.90 18.79 1.25
N GLY A 227 -13.73 18.73 -0.04
CA GLY A 227 -14.62 19.43 -0.95
C GLY A 227 -14.20 20.83 -1.26
N GLU A 228 -13.27 21.38 -0.48
CA GLU A 228 -12.80 22.75 -0.72
C GLU A 228 -11.29 22.78 -0.95
N ASP A 229 -10.53 22.11 -0.11
CA ASP A 229 -9.07 22.08 -0.22
C ASP A 229 -8.56 20.75 -0.69
N LEU A 230 -9.27 19.67 -0.36
CA LEU A 230 -8.96 18.31 -0.77
C LEU A 230 -10.21 17.76 -1.45
N ALA A 231 -10.02 16.87 -2.41
CA ALA A 231 -11.15 16.23 -3.11
C ALA A 231 -12.06 17.30 -3.68
N CYS A 232 -11.48 18.31 -4.30
CA CYS A 232 -12.27 19.46 -4.71
C CYS A 232 -12.41 19.64 -6.22
N THR A 233 -12.04 18.67 -7.02
CA THR A 233 -12.27 18.76 -8.46
C THR A 233 -13.79 18.73 -8.70
N PRO A 234 -14.32 19.68 -9.47
CA PRO A 234 -15.78 19.76 -9.63
C PRO A 234 -16.38 18.54 -10.32
N GLY A 235 -17.49 18.10 -9.83
CA GLY A 235 -18.20 16.98 -10.39
C GLY A 235 -19.49 16.70 -9.64
N GLU A 236 -20.13 15.58 -9.99
CA GLU A 236 -21.40 15.19 -9.40
C GLU A 236 -21.41 13.71 -9.13
N VAL A 237 -22.08 13.30 -8.07
CA VAL A 237 -22.34 11.89 -7.83
C VAL A 237 -23.50 11.51 -8.76
N VAL A 238 -23.28 10.49 -9.59
CA VAL A 238 -24.28 10.08 -10.57
C VAL A 238 -24.83 8.67 -10.34
N TYR A 239 -24.36 8.00 -9.31
CA TYR A 239 -24.87 6.69 -8.93
C TYR A 239 -24.42 6.40 -7.51
N ARG A 240 -25.25 5.68 -6.79
CA ARG A 240 -24.95 5.29 -5.42
C ARG A 240 -25.58 3.95 -5.13
N ASN A 241 -24.85 3.05 -4.50
CA ASN A 241 -25.44 1.86 -3.92
C ASN A 241 -24.82 1.66 -2.53
N ALA A 242 -25.04 0.50 -1.94
CA ALA A 242 -24.56 0.29 -0.58
C ALA A 242 -23.05 0.28 -0.46
N LEU A 243 -22.34 0.01 -1.57
CA LEU A 243 -20.90 -0.10 -1.52
C LEU A 243 -20.15 1.16 -1.95
N PHE A 244 -20.72 1.93 -2.86
CA PHE A 244 -19.95 3.07 -3.38
C PHE A 244 -20.85 4.16 -3.97
N GLU A 245 -20.23 5.31 -4.18
CA GLU A 245 -20.79 6.38 -4.99
C GLU A 245 -19.93 6.52 -6.22
N LEU A 246 -20.53 6.81 -7.36
CA LEU A 246 -19.79 7.06 -8.59
C LEU A 246 -19.80 8.56 -8.87
N ILE A 247 -18.61 9.14 -8.96
CA ILE A 247 -18.47 10.57 -9.25
C ILE A 247 -18.14 10.72 -10.72
N GLN A 248 -18.83 11.62 -11.40
CA GLN A 248 -18.50 12.02 -12.77
C GLN A 248 -17.98 13.46 -12.68
N TYR A 249 -16.74 13.68 -13.11
CA TYR A 249 -16.15 15.01 -13.01
C TYR A 249 -16.55 15.86 -14.19
N ARG A 250 -16.67 17.17 -13.97
CA ARG A 250 -17.05 18.09 -15.02
C ARG A 250 -15.91 18.27 -16.01
N PRO A 251 -16.21 18.30 -17.30
CA PRO A 251 -15.14 18.55 -18.27
C PRO A 251 -14.63 19.98 -18.13
N SER A 252 -13.37 20.18 -18.47
CA SER A 252 -12.80 21.54 -18.47
C SER A 252 -12.29 21.90 -19.85
N THR A 253 -12.56 21.10 -20.86
CA THR A 253 -12.14 21.37 -22.23
C THR A 253 -13.35 21.34 -23.14
N GLU A 254 -13.26 21.99 -24.28
CA GLU A 254 -14.37 22.08 -25.20
C GLU A 254 -14.70 20.71 -25.79
N LYS A 255 -13.69 19.90 -26.05
CA LYS A 255 -13.88 18.54 -26.52
C LYS A 255 -13.13 17.58 -25.63
N VAL A 256 -13.57 16.34 -25.61
CA VAL A 256 -12.94 15.31 -24.77
C VAL A 256 -12.71 14.07 -25.60
N GLN A 257 -11.79 13.22 -25.13
CA GLN A 257 -11.60 11.92 -25.74
C GLN A 257 -12.90 11.14 -25.64
N ALA A 258 -13.19 10.39 -26.68
CA ALA A 258 -14.49 9.70 -26.76
C ALA A 258 -14.66 8.67 -25.66
N GLU A 259 -13.59 7.96 -25.29
CA GLU A 259 -13.68 6.92 -24.28
C GLU A 259 -13.42 7.50 -22.90
N PRO A 260 -14.33 7.32 -21.96
CA PRO A 260 -14.11 7.84 -20.60
C PRO A 260 -13.12 7.00 -19.82
N VAL A 261 -12.60 7.58 -18.74
CA VAL A 261 -11.71 6.89 -17.82
C VAL A 261 -12.49 6.61 -16.54
N LEU A 262 -12.51 5.35 -16.10
CA LEU A 262 -13.10 4.97 -14.83
C LEU A 262 -11.97 4.58 -13.88
N ILE A 263 -11.91 5.17 -12.70
CA ILE A 263 -10.87 4.88 -11.72
C ILE A 263 -11.45 4.06 -10.57
N VAL A 264 -10.78 2.94 -10.28
CA VAL A 264 -11.16 2.03 -9.20
C VAL A 264 -10.06 2.09 -8.15
N PRO A 265 -10.26 2.88 -7.08
CA PRO A 265 -9.23 2.98 -6.04
C PRO A 265 -9.33 1.82 -5.06
N THR A 266 -8.39 1.76 -4.13
CA THR A 266 -8.48 0.77 -3.08
C THR A 266 -9.66 1.10 -2.16
N TRP A 267 -10.28 0.07 -1.60
CA TRP A 267 -11.40 0.31 -0.67
C TRP A 267 -10.93 0.53 0.75
N ILE A 268 -9.64 0.34 0.99
CA ILE A 268 -9.09 0.51 2.32
C ILE A 268 -8.85 1.95 2.67
N MET A 269 -8.54 2.76 1.71
CA MET A 269 -8.27 4.18 1.91
C MET A 269 -9.24 4.95 1.06
N LYS A 270 -9.52 6.17 1.44
CA LYS A 270 -10.46 6.98 0.67
C LYS A 270 -9.88 7.37 -0.68
N TYR A 271 -10.72 7.49 -1.65
CA TYR A 271 -10.34 7.65 -3.05
C TYR A 271 -9.49 8.90 -3.32
N TYR A 272 -9.57 9.88 -2.45
CA TYR A 272 -9.07 11.20 -2.82
C TYR A 272 -7.56 11.33 -2.77
N ILE A 273 -6.84 10.27 -2.47
CA ILE A 273 -5.41 10.30 -2.74
C ILE A 273 -5.19 10.67 -4.22
N LEU A 274 -6.12 10.30 -5.10
CA LEU A 274 -6.02 10.60 -6.52
C LEU A 274 -6.70 11.91 -6.91
N ASP A 275 -7.27 12.60 -5.93
CA ASP A 275 -7.83 13.93 -6.11
C ASP A 275 -7.52 14.73 -4.85
N LEU A 276 -6.24 14.81 -4.54
CA LEU A 276 -5.80 15.29 -3.25
C LEU A 276 -5.94 16.80 -3.15
N SER A 277 -4.97 17.55 -3.57
CA SER A 277 -5.09 19.01 -3.61
C SER A 277 -5.08 19.46 -5.06
N PRO A 278 -5.50 20.68 -5.35
CA PRO A 278 -5.54 21.11 -6.75
C PRO A 278 -4.20 20.99 -7.47
N GLU A 279 -3.11 21.16 -6.75
CA GLU A 279 -1.80 21.14 -7.37
C GLU A 279 -1.36 19.74 -7.78
N ASN A 280 -1.80 18.71 -7.08
CA ASN A 280 -1.32 17.36 -7.35
C ASN A 280 -2.44 16.36 -7.64
N SER A 281 -3.62 16.83 -7.98
CA SER A 281 -4.73 15.93 -8.26
C SER A 281 -4.57 15.27 -9.62
N MET A 282 -4.49 13.95 -9.63
CA MET A 282 -4.44 13.20 -10.87
C MET A 282 -5.76 13.37 -11.64
N VAL A 283 -6.86 13.39 -10.91
CA VAL A 283 -8.17 13.55 -11.54
C VAL A 283 -8.25 14.90 -12.26
N ARG A 284 -7.84 15.95 -11.57
CA ARG A 284 -7.90 17.29 -12.17
C ARG A 284 -7.01 17.34 -13.40
N TRP A 285 -5.83 16.72 -13.31
CA TRP A 285 -4.93 16.70 -14.44
C TRP A 285 -5.55 15.97 -15.63
N LEU A 286 -6.17 14.80 -15.39
CA LEU A 286 -6.80 14.06 -16.47
C LEU A 286 -7.92 14.87 -17.12
N VAL A 287 -8.74 15.53 -16.29
CA VAL A 287 -9.82 16.36 -16.82
C VAL A 287 -9.24 17.48 -17.68
N ALA A 288 -8.15 18.09 -17.22
CA ALA A 288 -7.51 19.17 -17.98
C ALA A 288 -6.89 18.64 -19.29
N GLN A 289 -6.54 17.37 -19.35
CA GLN A 289 -6.03 16.77 -20.58
C GLN A 289 -7.14 16.39 -21.55
N GLY A 290 -8.39 16.62 -21.17
CA GLY A 290 -9.50 16.35 -22.06
C GLY A 290 -10.11 14.97 -21.92
N PHE A 291 -10.01 14.37 -20.74
CA PHE A 291 -10.66 13.08 -20.49
C PHE A 291 -11.92 13.29 -19.68
N THR A 292 -12.93 12.45 -19.94
CA THR A 292 -14.09 12.35 -19.06
C THR A 292 -13.73 11.35 -17.98
N VAL A 293 -13.79 11.76 -16.74
CA VAL A 293 -13.28 10.92 -15.64
C VAL A 293 -14.40 10.57 -14.67
N PHE A 294 -14.48 9.29 -14.33
CA PHE A 294 -15.39 8.78 -13.30
C PHE A 294 -14.56 8.15 -12.20
N MET A 295 -15.01 8.29 -10.97
CA MET A 295 -14.28 7.77 -9.82
C MET A 295 -15.21 7.01 -8.90
N ILE A 296 -14.79 5.82 -8.47
CA ILE A 296 -15.51 5.09 -7.42
C ILE A 296 -15.09 5.68 -6.07
N SER A 297 -16.07 6.05 -5.25
CA SER A 297 -15.83 6.45 -3.88
C SER A 297 -16.47 5.39 -2.98
N TRP A 298 -15.65 4.54 -2.40
CA TRP A 298 -16.15 3.41 -1.61
C TRP A 298 -16.73 3.87 -0.28
N CYS A 299 -17.75 3.17 0.21
CA CYS A 299 -18.27 3.45 1.54
C CYS A 299 -17.24 3.05 2.59
N ASN A 300 -17.43 3.57 3.79
CA ASN A 300 -16.64 3.16 4.94
C ASN A 300 -17.48 2.12 5.67
N PRO A 301 -17.21 0.83 5.48
CA PRO A 301 -18.18 -0.19 5.91
C PRO A 301 -18.27 -0.35 7.41
N GLY A 302 -19.45 -0.73 7.87
CA GLY A 302 -19.67 -1.06 9.26
C GLY A 302 -19.90 -2.54 9.44
N ALA A 303 -20.22 -2.93 10.66
CA ALA A 303 -20.42 -4.34 10.98
C ALA A 303 -21.55 -4.97 10.21
N ASP A 304 -22.53 -4.18 9.77
CA ASP A 304 -23.63 -4.70 8.99
C ASP A 304 -23.20 -5.28 7.65
N LYS A 305 -22.00 -4.96 7.19
CA LYS A 305 -21.48 -5.47 5.93
C LYS A 305 -20.42 -6.55 6.12
N ALA A 306 -20.29 -7.10 7.32
CA ALA A 306 -19.22 -8.05 7.63
C ALA A 306 -19.25 -9.31 6.77
N GLU A 307 -20.43 -9.67 6.26
CA GLU A 307 -20.53 -10.88 5.45
C GLU A 307 -20.42 -10.65 3.96
N LEU A 308 -20.17 -9.42 3.51
CA LEU A 308 -19.97 -9.20 2.10
C LEU A 308 -18.68 -9.86 1.65
N ALA A 309 -18.72 -10.46 0.48
CA ALA A 309 -17.59 -11.21 -0.06
C ALA A 309 -16.82 -10.38 -1.06
N LEU A 310 -15.66 -10.88 -1.42
CA LEU A 310 -14.85 -10.26 -2.47
C LEU A 310 -15.67 -10.13 -3.75
N GLU A 311 -16.48 -11.14 -4.05
CA GLU A 311 -17.32 -11.11 -5.25
C GLU A 311 -18.33 -9.97 -5.22
N ASP A 312 -18.79 -9.55 -4.04
CA ASP A 312 -19.71 -8.43 -3.96
C ASP A 312 -19.02 -7.13 -4.38
N TYR A 313 -17.75 -6.97 -4.06
CA TYR A 313 -17.01 -5.80 -4.47
C TYR A 313 -16.76 -5.81 -5.98
N ARG A 314 -16.58 -6.99 -6.57
CA ARG A 314 -16.48 -7.08 -8.02
C ARG A 314 -17.83 -6.76 -8.68
N LYS A 315 -18.89 -7.42 -8.23
CA LYS A 315 -20.18 -7.32 -8.90
C LYS A 315 -20.89 -6.00 -8.62
N ASP A 316 -21.02 -5.67 -7.34
CA ASP A 316 -21.77 -4.47 -6.95
C ASP A 316 -20.87 -3.24 -6.87
N GLY A 317 -19.57 -3.41 -7.05
CA GLY A 317 -18.62 -2.31 -7.11
C GLY A 317 -18.18 -2.09 -8.54
N VAL A 318 -17.14 -2.81 -8.97
CA VAL A 318 -16.53 -2.55 -10.26
C VAL A 318 -17.52 -2.71 -11.41
N MET A 319 -18.25 -3.82 -11.45
CA MET A 319 -19.16 -4.05 -12.58
C MET A 319 -20.34 -3.09 -12.55
N ALA A 320 -20.84 -2.74 -11.36
CA ALA A 320 -21.88 -1.74 -11.27
C ALA A 320 -21.40 -0.38 -11.78
N ALA A 321 -20.15 -0.05 -11.51
CA ALA A 321 -19.58 1.20 -12.02
C ALA A 321 -19.44 1.15 -13.54
N ILE A 322 -18.98 0.02 -14.09
CA ILE A 322 -18.86 -0.12 -15.53
C ILE A 322 -20.23 0.00 -16.20
N ASN A 323 -21.24 -0.61 -15.59
CA ASN A 323 -22.60 -0.51 -16.13
C ASN A 323 -23.09 0.94 -16.14
N ALA A 324 -22.80 1.68 -15.06
CA ALA A 324 -23.22 3.08 -14.97
C ALA A 324 -22.50 3.93 -16.02
N VAL A 325 -21.20 3.75 -16.17
CA VAL A 325 -20.44 4.54 -17.14
C VAL A 325 -20.94 4.22 -18.55
N SER A 326 -21.20 2.94 -18.83
CA SER A 326 -21.70 2.54 -20.14
C SER A 326 -23.06 3.18 -20.46
N ALA A 327 -23.90 3.36 -19.44
CA ALA A 327 -25.19 3.98 -19.64
C ALA A 327 -25.07 5.50 -19.81
N ILE A 328 -24.14 6.12 -19.10
CA ILE A 328 -23.98 7.58 -19.14
C ILE A 328 -23.25 8.00 -20.42
N VAL A 329 -22.32 7.18 -20.89
CA VAL A 329 -21.57 7.47 -22.10
C VAL A 329 -21.81 6.30 -23.06
N PRO A 330 -22.98 6.21 -23.64
CA PRO A 330 -23.33 5.03 -24.44
C PRO A 330 -22.52 4.92 -25.72
N GLY A 331 -22.25 3.69 -26.11
CA GLY A 331 -21.55 3.45 -27.37
C GLY A 331 -20.05 3.63 -27.33
N ARG A 332 -19.50 3.86 -26.14
CA ARG A 332 -18.03 4.04 -26.02
C ARG A 332 -17.47 3.02 -25.04
N LYS A 333 -16.28 2.55 -25.36
CA LYS A 333 -15.57 1.67 -24.44
C LYS A 333 -14.94 2.51 -23.33
N ILE A 334 -14.45 1.83 -22.32
CA ILE A 334 -14.01 2.48 -21.08
C ILE A 334 -12.54 2.20 -20.86
N HIS A 335 -11.77 3.25 -20.54
CA HIS A 335 -10.41 3.07 -20.04
C HIS A 335 -10.52 2.86 -18.54
N ALA A 336 -10.24 1.66 -18.07
CA ALA A 336 -10.36 1.39 -16.63
C ALA A 336 -9.00 1.46 -15.98
N THR A 337 -8.92 2.14 -14.84
CA THR A 337 -7.69 2.33 -14.08
C THR A 337 -7.92 1.83 -12.66
N GLY A 338 -7.05 0.95 -12.18
CA GLY A 338 -7.16 0.44 -10.82
C GLY A 338 -5.92 0.72 -10.01
N TYR A 339 -6.10 1.14 -8.77
CA TYR A 339 -5.01 1.48 -7.89
C TYR A 339 -4.97 0.50 -6.73
N CYS A 340 -3.81 -0.12 -6.53
CA CYS A 340 -3.57 -1.03 -5.42
C CYS A 340 -4.60 -2.16 -5.42
N LEU A 341 -5.36 -2.35 -4.35
CA LEU A 341 -6.38 -3.40 -4.30
C LEU A 341 -7.44 -3.21 -5.37
N GLY A 342 -7.75 -1.95 -5.68
CA GLY A 342 -8.67 -1.68 -6.78
C GLY A 342 -8.13 -2.18 -8.10
N GLY A 343 -6.81 -2.15 -8.26
CA GLY A 343 -6.19 -2.68 -9.46
C GLY A 343 -6.26 -4.19 -9.53
N THR A 344 -6.05 -4.88 -8.42
CA THR A 344 -6.18 -6.33 -8.39
C THR A 344 -7.62 -6.72 -8.72
N MET A 345 -8.59 -6.04 -8.13
CA MET A 345 -9.99 -6.31 -8.42
C MET A 345 -10.32 -6.00 -9.88
N LEU A 346 -9.74 -4.93 -10.41
CA LEU A 346 -9.94 -4.60 -11.82
C LEU A 346 -9.36 -5.68 -12.73
N ALA A 347 -8.19 -6.21 -12.39
CA ALA A 347 -7.61 -7.28 -13.20
C ALA A 347 -8.50 -8.52 -13.19
N ILE A 348 -9.05 -8.86 -12.03
CA ILE A 348 -9.99 -9.97 -11.91
C ILE A 348 -11.21 -9.69 -12.76
N SER A 349 -11.73 -8.46 -12.69
CA SER A 349 -12.92 -8.09 -13.44
C SER A 349 -12.65 -8.12 -14.95
N ALA A 350 -11.50 -7.62 -15.37
CA ALA A 350 -11.16 -7.59 -16.79
C ALA A 350 -11.01 -9.01 -17.34
N ALA A 351 -10.38 -9.90 -16.57
CA ALA A 351 -10.25 -11.29 -16.99
C ALA A 351 -11.61 -11.97 -17.09
N THR A 352 -12.49 -11.67 -16.14
CA THR A 352 -13.85 -12.23 -16.17
C THR A 352 -14.61 -11.72 -17.37
N MET A 353 -14.52 -10.42 -17.66
CA MET A 353 -15.19 -9.84 -18.81
C MET A 353 -14.68 -10.46 -20.09
N ALA A 354 -13.37 -10.64 -20.20
CA ALA A 354 -12.79 -11.23 -21.41
C ALA A 354 -13.28 -12.66 -21.59
N ARG A 355 -13.31 -13.44 -20.51
CA ARG A 355 -13.80 -14.81 -20.57
C ARG A 355 -15.24 -14.84 -21.08
N ASP A 356 -16.05 -13.90 -20.63
CA ASP A 356 -17.48 -13.90 -20.92
C ASP A 356 -17.83 -13.11 -22.18
N GLY A 357 -16.87 -12.61 -22.91
CA GLY A 357 -17.15 -11.89 -24.14
C GLY A 357 -17.64 -10.45 -23.95
N ASP A 358 -17.45 -9.89 -22.78
CA ASP A 358 -17.84 -8.51 -22.50
C ASP A 358 -16.70 -7.59 -22.95
N ASP A 359 -16.92 -6.83 -24.04
CA ASP A 359 -15.87 -6.06 -24.66
C ASP A 359 -15.94 -4.56 -24.37
N ARG A 360 -16.50 -4.19 -23.25
CA ARG A 360 -16.69 -2.77 -22.93
C ARG A 360 -15.43 -2.02 -22.51
N LEU A 361 -14.31 -2.72 -22.28
CA LEU A 361 -13.08 -2.03 -21.89
C LEU A 361 -12.25 -1.67 -23.13
N ALA A 362 -11.71 -0.44 -23.13
CA ALA A 362 -10.79 0.00 -24.17
C ALA A 362 -9.35 -0.30 -23.76
N SER A 363 -9.04 -0.20 -22.49
CA SER A 363 -7.71 -0.42 -21.97
C SER A 363 -7.80 -0.64 -20.47
N VAL A 364 -6.73 -1.15 -19.88
CA VAL A 364 -6.64 -1.31 -18.42
C VAL A 364 -5.32 -0.72 -17.97
N THR A 365 -5.37 0.12 -16.94
CA THR A 365 -4.19 0.65 -16.26
C THR A 365 -4.17 0.12 -14.84
N LEU A 366 -3.02 -0.38 -14.41
CA LEU A 366 -2.84 -0.89 -13.06
C LEU A 366 -1.76 -0.10 -12.36
N LEU A 367 -2.12 0.56 -11.27
CA LEU A 367 -1.20 1.43 -10.54
C LEU A 367 -0.83 0.78 -9.21
N ALA A 368 0.42 0.39 -9.07
CA ALA A 368 0.93 -0.23 -7.85
C ALA A 368 0.04 -1.38 -7.40
N ALA A 369 -0.35 -2.22 -8.34
CA ALA A 369 -1.27 -3.33 -8.09
C ALA A 369 -0.60 -4.64 -8.43
N GLN A 370 -0.81 -5.65 -7.58
CA GLN A 370 -0.26 -6.97 -7.77
C GLN A 370 -1.30 -7.92 -8.32
N VAL A 371 -0.89 -8.83 -9.19
CA VAL A 371 -1.72 -9.97 -9.59
C VAL A 371 -1.08 -11.27 -9.13
N ASP A 372 0.23 -11.26 -8.84
CA ASP A 372 0.95 -12.40 -8.31
C ASP A 372 1.48 -12.01 -6.94
N PHE A 373 1.31 -12.88 -5.96
CA PHE A 373 1.61 -12.53 -4.59
C PHE A 373 2.79 -13.32 -4.00
N THR A 374 3.57 -13.99 -4.85
CA THR A 374 4.71 -14.74 -4.34
C THR A 374 5.83 -13.84 -3.82
N GLU A 375 5.90 -12.60 -4.28
CA GLU A 375 6.90 -11.66 -3.81
C GLU A 375 6.23 -10.41 -3.26
N ALA A 376 5.25 -10.59 -2.42
CA ALA A 376 4.46 -9.47 -1.92
C ALA A 376 5.15 -8.67 -0.80
N GLY A 377 6.46 -8.73 -0.73
CA GLY A 377 7.20 -7.84 0.15
C GLY A 377 7.00 -8.17 1.62
N GLU A 378 7.11 -7.15 2.45
CA GLU A 378 7.04 -7.36 3.88
C GLU A 378 5.67 -7.84 4.34
N LEU A 379 4.67 -7.71 3.51
CA LEU A 379 3.36 -8.23 3.91
C LEU A 379 3.39 -9.73 4.06
N LEU A 380 4.27 -10.42 3.31
CA LEU A 380 4.36 -11.87 3.45
C LEU A 380 4.85 -12.29 4.83
N LEU A 381 5.48 -11.37 5.57
CA LEU A 381 5.94 -11.69 6.91
C LEU A 381 4.78 -11.99 7.84
N PHE A 382 3.61 -11.45 7.50
CA PHE A 382 2.45 -11.58 8.35
C PHE A 382 1.44 -12.61 7.85
N LEU A 383 1.77 -13.33 6.77
CA LEU A 383 0.78 -14.19 6.17
C LEU A 383 1.16 -15.65 6.18
N ASP A 384 0.59 -16.41 7.07
CA ASP A 384 0.54 -17.85 7.00
C ASP A 384 -0.74 -18.24 7.71
N GLU A 385 -1.02 -19.52 7.80
CA GLU A 385 -2.28 -19.97 8.37
C GLU A 385 -2.46 -19.49 9.82
N SER A 386 -1.37 -19.56 10.59
CA SER A 386 -1.43 -19.14 11.98
C SER A 386 -1.72 -17.65 12.10
N GLN A 387 -1.08 -16.84 11.26
CA GLN A 387 -1.28 -15.41 11.33
C GLN A 387 -2.68 -15.01 10.87
N VAL A 388 -3.17 -15.66 9.81
CA VAL A 388 -4.52 -15.35 9.34
C VAL A 388 -5.54 -15.69 10.43
N ALA A 389 -5.37 -16.84 11.09
CA ALA A 389 -6.28 -17.20 12.17
C ALA A 389 -6.23 -16.20 13.32
N PHE A 390 -5.03 -15.70 13.64
CA PHE A 390 -4.88 -14.73 14.70
C PHE A 390 -5.61 -13.43 14.37
N LEU A 391 -5.47 -12.98 13.13
CA LEU A 391 -6.14 -11.77 12.73
C LEU A 391 -7.66 -11.95 12.62
N GLU A 392 -8.08 -13.14 12.21
CA GLU A 392 -9.51 -13.45 12.17
C GLU A 392 -10.10 -13.31 13.56
N ASP A 393 -9.36 -13.76 14.57
CA ASP A 393 -9.87 -13.67 15.94
C ASP A 393 -10.00 -12.21 16.37
N MET A 394 -9.09 -11.33 15.91
CA MET A 394 -9.19 -9.93 16.27
C MET A 394 -10.46 -9.29 15.73
N MET A 395 -10.95 -9.77 14.58
CA MET A 395 -12.13 -9.19 13.98
C MET A 395 -13.42 -9.89 14.39
N TRP A 396 -13.30 -10.91 15.22
CA TRP A 396 -14.42 -11.78 15.52
C TRP A 396 -15.68 -11.03 15.99
N GLU A 397 -15.50 -10.13 16.93
CA GLU A 397 -16.66 -9.48 17.49
C GLU A 397 -17.23 -8.35 16.66
N GLN A 398 -16.40 -7.47 16.16
CA GLN A 398 -16.95 -6.29 15.51
C GLN A 398 -17.13 -6.43 14.00
N GLY A 399 -16.55 -7.45 13.41
CA GLY A 399 -16.76 -7.71 12.00
C GLY A 399 -15.82 -6.99 11.04
N TYR A 400 -14.91 -6.18 11.55
CA TYR A 400 -13.98 -5.44 10.71
C TYR A 400 -12.74 -5.06 11.51
N LEU A 401 -11.71 -4.57 10.83
CA LEU A 401 -10.56 -3.98 11.50
C LEU A 401 -10.74 -2.48 11.47
N ASP A 402 -10.54 -1.85 12.60
CA ASP A 402 -10.79 -0.42 12.68
C ASP A 402 -9.51 0.37 12.43
N ARG A 403 -9.67 1.70 12.42
CA ARG A 403 -8.56 2.59 12.11
C ARG A 403 -7.35 2.41 13.02
N PRO A 404 -7.49 2.36 14.34
CA PRO A 404 -6.29 2.18 15.17
C PRO A 404 -5.56 0.88 14.91
N GLN A 405 -6.31 -0.21 14.65
CA GLN A 405 -5.69 -1.49 14.38
C GLN A 405 -4.89 -1.44 13.09
N MET A 406 -5.44 -0.81 12.07
CA MET A 406 -4.75 -0.69 10.79
C MET A 406 -3.55 0.22 10.89
N ALA A 407 -3.66 1.31 11.62
CA ALA A 407 -2.55 2.24 11.78
C ALA A 407 -1.37 1.58 12.48
N ARG A 408 -1.66 0.74 13.49
CA ARG A 408 -0.58 0.06 14.19
C ARG A 408 0.15 -0.91 13.27
N ALA A 409 -0.60 -1.67 12.48
CA ALA A 409 0.02 -2.63 11.57
C ALA A 409 0.93 -1.92 10.57
N PHE A 410 0.49 -0.81 10.04
CA PHE A 410 1.24 -0.07 9.09
C PHE A 410 2.45 0.51 9.67
N ALA A 411 2.34 1.12 10.84
CA ALA A 411 3.48 1.74 11.47
C ALA A 411 4.56 0.71 11.77
N THR A 412 4.14 -0.51 12.08
CA THR A 412 5.11 -1.54 12.40
C THR A 412 5.98 -1.90 11.20
N ILE A 413 5.41 -1.88 10.00
CA ILE A 413 6.18 -2.25 8.81
C ILE A 413 7.31 -1.26 8.57
N ARG A 414 7.08 0.02 8.84
CA ARG A 414 8.10 1.04 8.62
C ARG A 414 8.39 1.79 9.92
N ALA A 415 8.73 1.03 10.95
CA ALA A 415 8.86 1.61 12.29
C ALA A 415 9.92 2.70 12.39
N GLU A 416 11.06 2.56 11.68
CA GLU A 416 12.09 3.57 11.82
C GLU A 416 11.61 4.93 11.31
N ASP A 417 10.67 4.94 10.37
CA ASP A 417 10.18 6.19 9.80
C ASP A 417 8.88 6.63 10.45
N LEU A 418 7.93 5.73 10.55
CA LEU A 418 6.59 6.10 11.01
C LEU A 418 6.46 6.17 12.51
N ILE A 419 7.31 5.49 13.23
CA ILE A 419 7.27 5.52 14.68
C ILE A 419 8.43 6.34 15.24
N TRP A 420 9.65 5.91 14.95
CA TRP A 420 10.80 6.48 15.65
C TRP A 420 11.22 7.85 15.14
N THR A 421 11.28 8.05 13.83
CA THR A 421 11.63 9.36 13.30
C THR A 421 10.57 10.39 13.69
N ARG A 422 9.30 9.99 13.61
CA ARG A 422 8.22 10.88 14.00
C ARG A 422 8.29 11.22 15.50
N ALA A 423 8.57 10.22 16.32
CA ALA A 423 8.67 10.45 17.75
C ALA A 423 9.81 11.42 18.09
N VAL A 424 10.95 11.26 17.43
CA VAL A 424 12.07 12.16 17.65
C VAL A 424 11.71 13.59 17.25
N ARG A 425 11.10 13.76 16.07
CA ARG A 425 10.75 15.11 15.61
C ARG A 425 9.73 15.76 16.57
N ARG A 426 8.72 15.03 16.96
CA ARG A 426 7.63 15.61 17.71
C ARG A 426 7.95 15.74 19.19
N TYR A 427 8.56 14.72 19.79
CA TYR A 427 8.74 14.70 21.25
C TYR A 427 10.11 15.16 21.73
N LEU A 428 11.12 15.08 20.88
CA LEU A 428 12.46 15.48 21.30
C LEU A 428 12.95 16.73 20.60
N LEU A 429 12.49 16.97 19.36
CA LEU A 429 12.80 18.22 18.67
C LEU A 429 11.70 19.26 18.86
N GLY A 430 10.57 18.85 19.43
CA GLY A 430 9.49 19.79 19.73
C GLY A 430 8.76 20.35 18.54
N ARG A 431 8.80 19.66 17.41
CA ARG A 431 8.18 20.16 16.19
C ARG A 431 6.72 19.77 16.13
N ASP A 432 5.91 20.67 15.62
CA ASP A 432 4.50 20.38 15.39
C ASP A 432 4.27 20.77 13.94
N ASP A 433 4.72 19.92 13.04
CA ASP A 433 4.64 20.21 11.62
C ASP A 433 3.20 20.37 11.19
N MET A 434 2.97 21.32 10.29
CA MET A 434 1.63 21.49 9.74
C MET A 434 1.26 20.23 8.99
N PRO A 435 0.05 19.74 9.13
CA PRO A 435 -0.34 18.55 8.39
C PRO A 435 -0.30 18.82 6.89
N THR A 436 0.26 17.88 6.16
CA THR A 436 0.25 17.97 4.71
C THR A 436 -1.02 17.33 4.19
N ASP A 437 -1.29 17.57 2.93
CA ASP A 437 -2.42 16.89 2.30
C ASP A 437 -2.30 15.36 2.37
N UNK A 438 -1.31 14.85 2.21
CA UNK A 438 -1.07 13.54 2.29
C UNK A 438 -1.31 13.04 3.60
N GLY A 439 -0.77 13.81 4.52
CA GLY A 439 -0.98 13.39 5.90
C GLY A 439 -2.43 13.37 6.34
N VAL A 440 -3.16 14.35 5.91
CA VAL A 440 -4.58 14.39 6.23
C VAL A 440 -5.31 13.19 5.62
N TRP A 441 -5.01 12.89 4.36
CA TRP A 441 -5.62 11.73 3.71
C TRP A 441 -5.26 10.45 4.45
N ASN A 442 -4.01 10.31 4.84
CA ASN A 442 -3.57 9.09 5.52
C ASN A 442 -4.30 8.90 6.85
N ALA A 443 -4.53 10.00 7.55
CA ALA A 443 -5.23 9.92 8.84
C ALA A 443 -6.72 9.59 8.66
N ASP A 444 -7.24 9.75 7.46
CA ASP A 444 -8.66 9.56 7.17
C ASP A 444 -8.94 8.13 6.64
N THR A 445 -8.24 7.16 7.18
CA THR A 445 -8.35 5.77 6.76
C THR A 445 -9.74 5.19 7.00
N THR A 446 -10.22 4.37 6.08
CA THR A 446 -11.50 3.69 6.27
C THR A 446 -11.33 2.41 7.09
N ARG A 447 -12.43 1.80 7.43
CA ARG A 447 -12.39 0.49 8.06
C ARG A 447 -12.13 -0.53 6.97
N MET A 448 -11.38 -1.54 7.39
CA MET A 448 -11.11 -2.55 6.44
C MET A 448 -11.83 -3.75 6.91
N UNK A 449 -11.81 -4.58 6.05
CA UNK A 449 -12.30 -5.33 6.32
C UNK A 449 -13.16 -5.78 6.77
N LEU A 450 -13.67 -5.92 5.99
CA LEU A 450 -14.86 -6.68 6.30
C LEU A 450 -14.45 -8.11 6.55
N ARG A 451 -14.97 -8.66 7.56
CA ARG A 451 -14.53 -9.98 8.03
C ARG A 451 -14.46 -11.00 6.90
N ARG A 452 -15.53 -11.16 6.14
CA ARG A 452 -15.52 -12.17 5.09
C ARG A 452 -14.65 -11.78 3.89
N MET A 453 -14.84 -10.58 3.38
CA MET A 453 -14.14 -10.17 2.17
C MET A 453 -12.65 -10.18 2.35
N HIS A 454 -12.18 -9.68 3.49
CA HIS A 454 -10.75 -9.58 3.70
C HIS A 454 -10.14 -10.94 3.93
N SER A 455 -10.83 -11.84 4.62
CA SER A 455 -10.33 -13.19 4.79
C SER A 455 -10.19 -13.88 3.43
N GLU A 456 -11.19 -13.72 2.56
CA GLU A 456 -11.10 -14.31 1.22
C GLU A 456 -9.92 -13.73 0.44
N TYR A 457 -9.72 -12.41 0.55
CA TYR A 457 -8.63 -11.76 -0.14
C TYR A 457 -7.30 -12.34 0.31
N LEU A 458 -7.10 -12.44 1.62
CA LEU A 458 -5.83 -12.92 2.13
C LEU A 458 -5.59 -14.39 1.84
N ARG A 459 -6.60 -15.22 2.00
CA ARG A 459 -6.40 -16.64 1.76
C ARG A 459 -6.25 -16.96 0.28
N SER A 460 -7.13 -16.45 -0.57
CA SER A 460 -7.08 -16.85 -1.96
C SER A 460 -5.95 -16.19 -2.74
N LEU A 461 -5.61 -14.95 -2.40
CA LEU A 461 -4.58 -14.25 -3.15
C LEU A 461 -3.22 -14.33 -2.51
N PHE A 462 -3.10 -13.93 -1.26
CA PHE A 462 -1.78 -13.94 -0.63
C PHE A 462 -1.31 -15.34 -0.26
N LEU A 463 -2.14 -16.13 0.42
CA LEU A 463 -1.68 -17.43 0.84
C LEU A 463 -1.62 -18.44 -0.31
N GLU A 464 -2.63 -18.45 -1.15
CA GLU A 464 -2.75 -19.48 -2.17
C GLU A 464 -2.40 -19.00 -3.58
N ASN A 465 -2.26 -17.70 -3.76
CA ASN A 465 -1.89 -17.11 -5.04
C ASN A 465 -2.72 -17.68 -6.19
N ARG A 466 -4.03 -17.76 -5.98
CA ARG A 466 -4.90 -18.42 -6.94
C ARG A 466 -5.00 -17.74 -8.28
N LEU A 467 -4.87 -16.42 -8.33
CA LEU A 467 -5.08 -15.71 -9.58
C LEU A 467 -4.07 -16.11 -10.65
N THR A 468 -2.79 -15.99 -10.36
CA THR A 468 -1.79 -16.41 -11.34
C THR A 468 -1.59 -17.90 -11.35
N GLY A 469 -2.07 -18.59 -10.33
CA GLY A 469 -2.03 -20.04 -10.31
C GLY A 469 -3.09 -20.70 -11.17
N GLY A 470 -3.96 -19.90 -11.80
CA GLY A 470 -4.99 -20.47 -12.64
C GLY A 470 -6.15 -21.11 -11.89
N ARG A 471 -6.28 -20.81 -10.61
CA ARG A 471 -7.31 -21.43 -9.79
C ARG A 471 -8.35 -20.46 -9.26
N PHE A 472 -8.28 -19.20 -9.64
CA PHE A 472 -9.27 -18.23 -9.19
C PHE A 472 -10.50 -18.33 -10.09
N ALA A 473 -11.65 -18.54 -9.50
CA ALA A 473 -12.88 -18.71 -10.27
C ALA A 473 -13.88 -17.61 -9.96
N VAL A 474 -14.65 -17.23 -10.95
CA VAL A 474 -15.73 -16.29 -10.80
C VAL A 474 -16.97 -16.94 -11.39
N GLU A 475 -18.03 -16.98 -10.62
CA GLU A 475 -19.30 -17.60 -11.04
C GLU A 475 -19.08 -19.04 -11.49
N GLY A 476 -18.25 -19.75 -10.76
CA GLY A 476 -18.07 -21.17 -10.99
C GLY A 476 -17.08 -21.55 -12.07
N LYS A 477 -16.48 -20.57 -12.74
CA LYS A 477 -15.55 -20.86 -13.83
C LYS A 477 -14.25 -20.10 -13.58
N VAL A 478 -13.13 -20.76 -13.81
CA VAL A 478 -11.84 -20.09 -13.58
C VAL A 478 -11.66 -18.95 -14.57
N ILE A 479 -10.87 -17.96 -14.15
CA ILE A 479 -10.51 -16.87 -15.03
C ILE A 479 -9.02 -16.98 -15.34
N ALA A 480 -8.61 -16.39 -16.44
CA ALA A 480 -7.21 -16.38 -16.84
C ALA A 480 -6.81 -14.98 -17.23
N LEU A 481 -5.74 -14.49 -16.65
CA LEU A 481 -5.25 -13.16 -17.01
C LEU A 481 -4.84 -13.10 -18.47
N THR A 482 -4.44 -14.22 -19.06
CA THR A 482 -4.09 -14.26 -20.47
C THR A 482 -5.28 -14.03 -21.39
N ASP A 483 -6.50 -14.11 -20.86
CA ASP A 483 -7.68 -13.80 -21.69
C ASP A 483 -7.85 -12.30 -21.88
N ILE A 484 -7.20 -11.47 -21.06
CA ILE A 484 -7.30 -10.02 -21.23
C ILE A 484 -6.63 -9.67 -22.56
N SER A 485 -7.40 -9.06 -23.46
CA SER A 485 -6.88 -8.73 -24.78
C SER A 485 -6.69 -7.24 -25.01
N VAL A 486 -7.17 -6.42 -24.10
CA VAL A 486 -7.01 -4.97 -24.25
C VAL A 486 -5.59 -4.56 -23.83
N PRO A 487 -5.08 -3.43 -24.33
CA PRO A 487 -3.76 -2.99 -23.94
C PRO A 487 -3.68 -2.67 -22.45
N LEU A 488 -2.52 -2.92 -21.87
CA LEU A 488 -2.28 -2.69 -20.45
C LEU A 488 -1.21 -1.63 -20.24
N PHE A 489 -1.41 -0.80 -19.23
CA PHE A 489 -0.42 0.16 -18.78
C PHE A 489 -0.22 -0.13 -17.29
N VAL A 490 0.98 -0.52 -16.90
CA VAL A 490 1.23 -1.01 -15.54
C VAL A 490 2.31 -0.17 -14.90
N VAL A 491 2.04 0.36 -13.72
CA VAL A 491 2.97 1.25 -13.03
C VAL A 491 3.40 0.63 -11.71
N GLY A 492 4.71 0.50 -11.52
CA GLY A 492 5.30 0.10 -10.25
C GLY A 492 6.08 1.25 -9.66
N THR A 493 6.31 1.22 -8.36
CA THR A 493 7.04 2.28 -7.68
C THR A 493 8.30 1.70 -7.04
N GLU A 494 9.43 2.41 -7.18
CA GLU A 494 10.75 1.85 -6.85
C GLU A 494 10.92 1.44 -5.40
N THR A 495 10.33 2.18 -4.48
CA THR A 495 10.52 1.90 -3.06
C THR A 495 9.22 1.45 -2.38
N ASP A 496 8.43 0.68 -3.08
CA ASP A 496 7.14 0.22 -2.58
C ASP A 496 7.35 -1.03 -1.72
N HIS A 497 7.01 -0.96 -0.47
CA HIS A 497 7.14 -2.10 0.43
C HIS A 497 5.89 -2.97 0.46
N ILE A 498 4.82 -2.50 -0.08
CA ILE A 498 3.58 -3.22 -0.04
C ILE A 498 3.30 -3.94 -1.32
N ALA A 499 3.51 -3.32 -2.43
CA ALA A 499 3.40 -3.95 -3.74
C ALA A 499 4.74 -3.76 -4.43
N PRO A 500 5.76 -4.53 -4.04
CA PRO A 500 7.09 -4.33 -4.59
C PRO A 500 7.05 -4.34 -6.11
N TRP A 501 7.85 -3.47 -6.72
CA TRP A 501 7.74 -3.30 -8.16
C TRP A 501 8.05 -4.57 -8.93
N ARG A 502 8.90 -5.43 -8.39
CA ARG A 502 9.19 -6.69 -9.09
C ARG A 502 7.96 -7.58 -9.13
N SER A 503 7.13 -7.52 -8.09
CA SER A 503 5.87 -8.24 -8.10
C SER A 503 4.91 -7.62 -9.12
N VAL A 504 4.82 -6.29 -9.15
CA VAL A 504 3.95 -5.60 -10.10
C VAL A 504 4.40 -5.88 -11.53
N TYR A 505 5.70 -5.92 -11.77
CA TYR A 505 6.26 -6.19 -13.08
C TYR A 505 5.84 -7.57 -13.60
N LYS A 506 5.56 -8.52 -12.70
CA LYS A 506 5.19 -9.85 -13.13
C LYS A 506 3.87 -9.89 -13.89
N THR A 507 3.12 -8.81 -13.91
CA THR A 507 1.93 -8.76 -14.76
C THR A 507 2.29 -9.12 -16.20
N ARG A 508 3.49 -8.75 -16.66
CA ARG A 508 3.93 -9.10 -18.02
C ARG A 508 3.99 -10.61 -18.21
N LEU A 509 4.39 -11.33 -17.17
CA LEU A 509 4.55 -12.77 -17.28
C LEU A 509 3.21 -13.49 -17.41
N PHE A 510 2.17 -12.93 -16.80
CA PHE A 510 0.89 -13.62 -16.71
C PHE A 510 -0.17 -13.10 -17.67
N THR A 511 0.18 -12.17 -18.55
CA THR A 511 -0.76 -11.62 -19.53
C THR A 511 -0.17 -11.81 -20.93
N ASP A 512 -1.01 -11.66 -21.94
CA ASP A 512 -0.54 -11.85 -23.31
C ASP A 512 -1.17 -10.78 -24.20
N THR A 513 -0.85 -9.54 -23.92
CA THR A 513 -1.36 -8.42 -24.69
C THR A 513 -0.28 -7.34 -24.66
N ASP A 514 -0.45 -6.31 -25.49
CA ASP A 514 0.50 -5.20 -25.47
C ASP A 514 0.51 -4.59 -24.09
N LEU A 515 1.69 -4.40 -23.52
CA LEU A 515 1.82 -3.91 -22.17
C LEU A 515 2.93 -2.87 -22.10
N THR A 516 2.61 -1.73 -21.52
CA THR A 516 3.61 -0.71 -21.22
C THR A 516 3.85 -0.77 -19.71
N PHE A 517 5.10 -0.93 -19.31
CA PHE A 517 5.44 -0.93 -17.88
C PHE A 517 6.22 0.32 -17.56
N VAL A 518 5.83 0.99 -16.48
CA VAL A 518 6.50 2.20 -16.03
C VAL A 518 6.93 1.99 -14.58
N LEU A 519 8.21 2.25 -14.32
CA LEU A 519 8.74 2.19 -12.95
C LEU A 519 9.03 3.59 -12.52
N VAL A 520 8.37 4.04 -11.46
CA VAL A 520 8.41 5.42 -11.02
C VAL A 520 9.22 5.58 -9.76
N LYS A 521 9.98 6.64 -9.64
CA LYS A 521 10.68 6.93 -8.40
C LYS A 521 9.67 7.20 -7.30
N GLY A 522 9.89 6.62 -6.14
CA GLY A 522 9.04 6.89 -4.98
C GLY A 522 8.35 5.66 -4.46
N GLY A 523 7.54 5.86 -3.45
CA GLY A 523 6.85 4.77 -2.77
C GLY A 523 5.44 4.57 -3.28
N HIS A 524 4.69 3.76 -2.54
CA HIS A 524 3.37 3.29 -2.96
C HIS A 524 2.40 4.41 -3.32
N ASN A 525 2.40 5.47 -2.55
CA ASN A 525 1.49 6.59 -2.81
C ASN A 525 2.20 7.74 -3.49
N GLY A 526 3.35 8.13 -2.97
CA GLY A 526 4.08 9.28 -3.48
C GLY A 526 4.62 9.08 -4.89
N GLY A 527 4.91 7.83 -5.27
CA GLY A 527 5.33 7.58 -6.64
C GLY A 527 4.17 7.72 -7.63
N ILE A 528 2.98 7.33 -7.21
CA ILE A 528 1.81 7.42 -8.08
C ILE A 528 1.34 8.87 -8.21
N VAL A 529 1.31 9.60 -7.09
CA VAL A 529 0.89 11.00 -7.10
C VAL A 529 2.13 11.84 -7.39
N SER A 530 2.44 11.97 -8.66
CA SER A 530 3.69 12.58 -9.11
C SER A 530 3.39 13.53 -10.24
N GLU A 531 2.83 14.67 -9.90
CA GLU A 531 2.35 15.62 -10.90
C GLU A 531 3.47 16.21 -11.75
N PRO A 532 3.17 16.64 -12.97
CA PRO A 532 4.17 17.33 -13.79
C PRO A 532 4.71 18.55 -13.07
N GLY A 533 6.00 18.76 -13.16
CA GLY A 533 6.64 19.87 -12.47
C GLY A 533 7.16 19.53 -11.08
N HIS A 534 6.83 18.35 -10.56
CA HIS A 534 7.31 17.95 -9.27
C HIS A 534 8.82 17.67 -9.38
N ARG A 535 9.62 18.33 -8.57
CA ARG A 535 11.06 18.20 -8.68
C ARG A 535 11.57 16.83 -8.36
N GLY A 536 12.60 16.41 -9.07
CA GLY A 536 13.28 15.16 -8.76
C GLY A 536 12.58 13.91 -9.21
N ARG A 537 11.48 14.04 -9.94
CA ARG A 537 10.78 12.85 -10.40
C ARG A 537 11.42 12.30 -11.66
N HIS A 538 11.43 10.99 -11.75
CA HIS A 538 11.82 10.30 -12.98
C HIS A 538 11.07 8.98 -13.07
N TYR A 539 11.06 8.43 -14.27
CA TYR A 539 10.44 7.13 -14.50
C TYR A 539 11.21 6.38 -15.58
N ARG A 540 11.05 5.06 -15.61
CA ARG A 540 11.57 4.21 -16.67
C ARG A 540 10.37 3.60 -17.37
N LEU A 541 10.39 3.58 -18.69
CA LEU A 541 9.25 3.10 -19.47
C LEU A 541 9.70 2.09 -20.49
N GLY A 542 9.05 0.93 -20.55
CA GLY A 542 9.31 -0.09 -21.55
C GLY A 542 8.02 -0.68 -22.05
N GLN A 543 8.09 -1.18 -23.28
CA GLN A 543 6.90 -1.72 -23.91
C GLN A 543 7.14 -3.15 -24.36
N UNK A 544 6.15 -3.85 -24.21
CA UNK A 544 6.23 -5.13 -24.56
C UNK A 544 5.08 -5.39 -25.42
N ALA A 545 5.34 -6.01 -26.50
CA ALA A 545 4.23 -6.35 -27.40
C ALA A 545 3.66 -7.70 -27.04
N ALA A 546 2.45 -7.95 -27.45
CA ALA A 546 1.84 -9.24 -27.23
C ALA A 546 2.74 -10.31 -27.87
N GLY A 547 2.95 -11.39 -27.14
CA GLY A 547 3.76 -12.49 -27.61
C GLY A 547 5.26 -12.28 -27.51
N ALA A 548 5.70 -11.13 -27.04
CA ALA A 548 7.14 -10.88 -26.93
C ALA A 548 7.73 -11.73 -25.80
N MET A 549 9.01 -12.06 -25.95
CA MET A 549 9.69 -12.86 -24.96
C MET A 549 9.79 -12.09 -23.66
N TYR A 550 9.56 -12.77 -22.55
CA TYR A 550 9.62 -12.15 -21.24
C TYR A 550 11.06 -11.79 -20.89
N VAL A 551 11.26 -10.57 -20.42
CA VAL A 551 12.55 -10.11 -19.94
C VAL A 551 12.41 -9.93 -18.43
N GLY A 552 13.32 -10.51 -17.66
CA GLY A 552 13.23 -10.41 -16.21
C GLY A 552 13.40 -9.00 -15.71
N PRO A 553 12.96 -8.72 -14.47
CA PRO A 553 12.96 -7.34 -13.98
C PRO A 553 14.34 -6.73 -13.86
N ASP A 554 15.35 -7.49 -13.46
CA ASP A 554 16.69 -6.92 -13.30
C ASP A 554 17.29 -6.54 -14.65
N ALA A 555 17.13 -7.39 -15.66
CA ALA A 555 17.60 -7.09 -17.00
C ALA A 555 16.84 -5.90 -17.57
N TRP A 556 15.54 -5.86 -17.36
CA TRP A 556 14.72 -4.75 -17.83
C TRP A 556 15.18 -3.44 -17.20
N PHE A 557 15.44 -3.46 -15.91
CA PHE A 557 15.89 -2.26 -15.19
C PHE A 557 17.22 -1.77 -15.77
N ALA A 558 18.14 -2.71 -16.00
CA ALA A 558 19.47 -2.33 -16.49
C ALA A 558 19.40 -1.77 -17.91
N GLU A 559 18.47 -2.26 -18.72
CA GLU A 559 18.37 -1.83 -20.10
C GLU A 559 17.54 -0.56 -20.30
N THR A 560 16.83 -0.12 -19.31
CA THR A 560 15.84 0.94 -19.50
C THR A 560 16.27 2.17 -18.72
N ALA A 561 16.74 3.18 -19.42
CA ALA A 561 17.25 4.38 -18.77
C ALA A 561 16.14 5.24 -18.19
N PRO A 562 16.38 5.92 -17.09
CA PRO A 562 15.34 6.79 -16.52
C PRO A 562 15.15 8.05 -17.38
N VAL A 563 13.95 8.57 -17.35
CA VAL A 563 13.56 9.79 -18.03
C VAL A 563 13.08 10.77 -16.97
N ALA A 564 13.57 11.99 -16.98
CA ALA A 564 13.14 12.99 -16.01
C ALA A 564 11.70 13.41 -16.28
N GLY A 565 10.95 13.61 -15.21
CA GLY A 565 9.59 14.12 -15.33
C GLY A 565 8.56 13.20 -14.71
N SER A 566 7.31 13.56 -14.91
CA SER A 566 6.18 12.85 -14.35
C SER A 566 5.71 11.75 -15.28
N TRP A 567 5.41 10.59 -14.69
CA TRP A 567 4.88 9.49 -15.46
C TRP A 567 3.46 9.76 -15.97
N TRP A 568 2.79 10.78 -15.42
CA TRP A 568 1.43 11.10 -15.87
C TRP A 568 1.42 11.48 -17.36
N GLN A 569 2.46 12.16 -17.82
CA GLN A 569 2.46 12.63 -19.20
C GLN A 569 2.49 11.50 -20.21
N PRO A 570 3.39 10.52 -20.13
CA PRO A 570 3.31 9.41 -21.07
C PRO A 570 2.04 8.57 -20.89
N TRP A 571 1.48 8.51 -19.67
CA TRP A 571 0.23 7.81 -19.47
C TRP A 571 -0.92 8.50 -20.18
N GLY A 572 -1.01 9.82 -20.05
CA GLY A 572 -2.04 10.58 -20.76
C GLY A 572 -1.93 10.43 -22.26
N ASP A 573 -0.70 10.46 -22.80
CA ASP A 573 -0.48 10.26 -24.22
C ASP A 573 -0.91 8.85 -24.62
N TRP A 574 -0.60 7.87 -23.78
CA TRP A 574 -0.99 6.49 -24.08
C TRP A 574 -2.51 6.34 -24.10
N LEU A 575 -3.20 6.94 -23.11
CA LEU A 575 -4.67 6.88 -23.09
C LEU A 575 -5.25 7.53 -24.33
N ALA A 576 -4.72 8.69 -24.73
CA ALA A 576 -5.19 9.37 -25.91
C ALA A 576 -4.94 8.52 -27.17
N GLY A 577 -3.81 7.83 -27.19
CA GLY A 577 -3.48 6.96 -28.31
C GLY A 577 -4.38 5.73 -28.40
N GLN A 578 -5.01 5.35 -27.28
CA GLN A 578 -5.94 4.22 -27.27
C GLN A 578 -7.38 4.71 -27.46
N SER A 579 -7.57 5.99 -27.71
CA SER A 579 -8.91 6.56 -27.86
C SER A 579 -9.24 6.79 -29.33
N SER A 580 -10.53 6.90 -29.61
CA SER A 580 -10.98 6.95 -31.00
C SER A 580 -11.20 8.37 -31.51
N GLY A 581 -10.82 9.37 -30.75
CA GLY A 581 -10.90 10.74 -31.21
C GLY A 581 -11.65 11.63 -30.24
N LEU A 582 -11.78 12.89 -30.61
CA LEU A 582 -12.39 13.88 -29.74
C LEU A 582 -13.86 14.07 -30.07
N VAL A 583 -14.66 14.23 -29.02
CA VAL A 583 -16.11 14.42 -29.16
C VAL A 583 -16.55 15.48 -28.17
N ALA A 584 -17.78 15.92 -28.29
CA ALA A 584 -18.36 16.83 -27.30
C ALA A 584 -18.46 16.10 -25.96
N PRO A 585 -18.26 16.81 -24.85
CA PRO A 585 -18.35 16.17 -23.54
C PRO A 585 -19.73 15.54 -23.33
N PRO A 586 -19.80 14.39 -22.67
CA PRO A 586 -21.10 13.82 -22.36
C PRO A 586 -21.79 14.66 -21.29
N GLU A 587 -23.11 14.51 -21.21
CA GLU A 587 -23.85 15.17 -20.16
C GLU A 587 -23.53 14.51 -18.84
N THR A 588 -23.77 15.24 -17.75
CA THR A 588 -23.56 14.70 -16.44
C THR A 588 -24.74 13.85 -16.04
N GLY A 589 -24.46 12.59 -15.75
CA GLY A 589 -25.51 11.65 -15.45
C GLY A 589 -26.31 11.28 -16.68
N ALA A 590 -27.37 10.49 -16.47
CA ALA A 590 -28.29 10.12 -17.53
C ALA A 590 -29.58 9.71 -16.84
N ALA A 591 -30.37 10.71 -16.46
CA ALA A 591 -31.57 10.46 -15.67
C ALA A 591 -32.54 9.53 -16.37
N THR A 592 -32.69 9.68 -17.68
CA THR A 592 -33.61 8.82 -18.41
C THR A 592 -33.16 7.40 -18.52
N ARG A 593 -31.90 7.11 -18.21
CA ARG A 593 -31.38 5.76 -18.22
C ARG A 593 -31.08 5.25 -16.80
N GLY A 594 -31.61 5.95 -15.79
CA GLY A 594 -31.50 5.47 -14.41
C GLY A 594 -30.31 6.01 -13.62
N TYR A 595 -29.61 7.00 -14.16
CA TYR A 595 -28.43 7.54 -13.48
C TYR A 595 -28.53 9.06 -13.33
N PRO A 596 -29.46 9.52 -12.47
CA PRO A 596 -29.60 10.97 -12.30
C PRO A 596 -28.48 11.55 -11.46
N VAL A 597 -28.27 12.83 -11.56
CA VAL A 597 -27.35 13.54 -10.67
C VAL A 597 -27.94 13.50 -9.26
N LEU A 598 -27.12 13.09 -8.30
CA LEU A 598 -27.60 12.92 -6.92
C LEU A 598 -27.13 14.05 -6.00
N GLU A 599 -25.87 14.45 -6.08
CA GLU A 599 -25.34 15.53 -5.26
C GLU A 599 -23.98 15.94 -5.81
N PRO A 600 -23.47 17.11 -5.41
CA PRO A 600 -22.15 17.53 -5.87
C PRO A 600 -21.04 16.64 -5.33
N ALA A 601 -19.97 16.50 -6.10
CA ALA A 601 -18.77 15.87 -5.60
C ALA A 601 -18.23 16.66 -4.44
N PRO A 602 -17.57 16.06 -3.47
CA PRO A 602 -17.11 14.67 -3.41
C PRO A 602 -18.14 13.70 -2.85
N GLY A 603 -19.39 14.11 -2.71
CA GLY A 603 -20.43 13.21 -2.27
C GLY A 603 -20.48 13.04 -0.77
N SER A 604 -21.10 11.95 -0.35
CA SER A 604 -21.35 11.68 1.05
C SER A 604 -20.46 10.63 1.65
N TYR A 605 -20.12 9.58 0.90
CA TYR A 605 -19.37 8.46 1.47
C TYR A 605 -17.98 8.88 1.93
N VAL A 606 -17.37 9.83 1.26
CA VAL A 606 -16.04 10.28 1.62
C VAL A 606 -16.01 10.92 3.00
N HIS A 607 -17.14 11.40 3.49
CA HIS A 607 -17.19 12.02 4.81
C HIS A 607 -17.46 11.01 5.93
N GLN A 608 -17.70 9.75 5.62
CA GLN A 608 -17.96 8.76 6.65
C GLN A 608 -16.71 8.55 7.50
N ALA A 609 -16.89 8.53 8.80
CA ALA A 609 -15.76 8.41 9.72
C ALA A 609 -15.37 6.95 9.97
#